data_2f475dda0007600d1c48809242ccbeaa
#
_entry.id   2f475dda0007600d1c48809242ccbeaa
#
_cell.length_a   1.000
_cell.length_b   1.000
_cell.length_c   1.000
_cell.angle_alpha   90.00
_cell.angle_beta   90.00
_cell.angle_gamma   90.00
#
_symmetry.space_group_name_H-M   'P 1'
#
loop_
_entity.id
_entity.type
_entity.pdbx_description
1 polymer ?
#
loop_
_entity_poly.entity_id
_entity_poly.type
_entity_poly.pdbx_seq_one_letter_code
_entity_poly.pdbx_strand_id
1 'polypeptide(L)'
;HGVKAGTPVRAVAWQAIDNHLFIFFGADNEENVHGVMHLVRGVNGKYRAIESSYAPSQYTAGVYGESLTPKGTDWKLFMLAGDNCRDIYSAEVHYIGLDYDGIDPCTALKTYELSDSNFLWIIEQSELEQELGLSDKDITGLHIEDVRLLDKNGEDVTGEYKDESMTASWGAGKGTAELFLLYVYMGIVAALGVVFIRYFLRKD
;
A
#
# COMPACT_ATOMS: atom_id res chain seq x y z
N HIS A 1 -12.27 -2.14 10.35
CA HIS A 1 -12.37 -0.83 9.75
C HIS A 1 -12.13 -1.00 8.26
N GLY A 2 -13.03 -0.53 7.43
CA GLY A 2 -12.97 -0.60 5.98
C GLY A 2 -13.88 0.46 5.39
N VAL A 3 -13.64 0.83 4.13
CA VAL A 3 -14.53 1.73 3.40
C VAL A 3 -15.92 1.08 3.33
N LYS A 4 -16.93 1.72 3.89
CA LYS A 4 -18.31 1.19 3.86
C LYS A 4 -18.77 1.07 2.41
N ALA A 5 -19.50 0.01 2.10
CA ALA A 5 -20.08 -0.15 0.78
C ALA A 5 -20.95 1.07 0.43
N GLY A 6 -20.70 1.67 -0.74
CA GLY A 6 -21.37 2.88 -1.19
C GLY A 6 -20.69 4.20 -0.81
N THR A 7 -19.56 4.17 -0.08
CA THR A 7 -18.76 5.38 0.12
C THR A 7 -18.18 5.83 -1.22
N PRO A 8 -18.37 7.10 -1.61
CA PRO A 8 -17.76 7.64 -2.82
C PRO A 8 -16.21 7.58 -2.70
N VAL A 9 -15.57 7.11 -3.74
CA VAL A 9 -14.11 7.16 -3.88
C VAL A 9 -13.75 8.00 -5.10
N ARG A 10 -12.68 8.77 -5.00
CA ARG A 10 -12.16 9.58 -6.10
C ARG A 10 -10.72 9.17 -6.42
N ALA A 11 -10.38 9.13 -7.69
CA ALA A 11 -9.00 9.03 -8.10
C ALA A 11 -8.31 10.37 -7.79
N VAL A 12 -7.18 10.30 -7.09
CA VAL A 12 -6.36 11.46 -6.72
C VAL A 12 -5.25 11.65 -7.72
N ALA A 13 -4.48 10.59 -7.97
CA ALA A 13 -3.40 10.57 -8.94
C ALA A 13 -3.26 9.16 -9.52
N TRP A 14 -2.52 9.05 -10.63
CA TRP A 14 -2.27 7.76 -11.25
C TRP A 14 -0.91 7.74 -11.95
N GLN A 15 -0.30 6.56 -12.03
CA GLN A 15 0.93 6.31 -12.76
C GLN A 15 0.83 5.00 -13.51
N ALA A 16 1.28 4.98 -14.75
CA ALA A 16 1.36 3.77 -15.57
C ALA A 16 2.83 3.33 -15.67
N ILE A 17 3.07 2.03 -15.52
CA ILE A 17 4.34 1.37 -15.73
C ILE A 17 4.05 0.18 -16.64
N ASP A 18 4.52 0.21 -17.88
CA ASP A 18 4.23 -0.76 -18.92
C ASP A 18 2.70 -0.97 -19.14
N ASN A 19 2.21 -2.17 -18.90
CA ASN A 19 0.79 -2.52 -18.97
C ASN A 19 0.07 -2.47 -17.62
N HIS A 20 0.74 -1.99 -16.57
CA HIS A 20 0.21 -1.82 -15.23
C HIS A 20 -0.20 -0.36 -15.00
N LEU A 21 -1.30 -0.16 -14.31
CA LEU A 21 -1.79 1.16 -13.91
C LEU A 21 -2.04 1.15 -12.41
N PHE A 22 -1.41 2.07 -11.72
CA PHE A 22 -1.59 2.31 -10.30
C PHE A 22 -2.41 3.57 -10.13
N ILE A 23 -3.46 3.50 -9.33
CA ILE A 23 -4.33 4.63 -9.02
C ILE A 23 -4.32 4.84 -7.52
N PHE A 24 -3.84 5.99 -7.09
CA PHE A 24 -4.03 6.47 -5.73
C PHE A 24 -5.42 7.07 -5.62
N PHE A 25 -6.20 6.62 -4.67
CA PHE A 25 -7.56 7.07 -4.45
C PHE A 25 -7.79 7.51 -3.01
N GLY A 26 -8.69 8.47 -2.83
CA GLY A 26 -9.21 8.90 -1.55
C GLY A 26 -10.68 8.53 -1.41
N ALA A 27 -11.10 8.16 -0.22
CA ALA A 27 -12.51 8.00 0.12
C ALA A 27 -12.98 9.26 0.85
N ASP A 28 -14.06 9.86 0.35
CA ASP A 28 -14.67 11.04 0.96
C ASP A 28 -15.49 10.61 2.19
N ASN A 29 -14.78 10.27 3.27
CA ASN A 29 -15.37 9.90 4.55
C ASN A 29 -14.62 10.59 5.71
N GLU A 30 -15.22 10.52 6.89
CA GLU A 30 -14.67 11.13 8.11
C GLU A 30 -13.34 10.51 8.57
N GLU A 31 -12.98 9.32 8.05
CA GLU A 31 -11.79 8.58 8.47
C GLU A 31 -10.55 8.90 7.62
N ASN A 32 -10.65 9.82 6.66
CA ASN A 32 -9.54 10.20 5.75
C ASN A 32 -8.82 8.99 5.14
N VAL A 33 -9.61 8.05 4.60
CA VAL A 33 -9.09 6.79 4.05
C VAL A 33 -8.53 7.01 2.66
N HIS A 34 -7.29 6.61 2.48
CA HIS A 34 -6.62 6.56 1.19
C HIS A 34 -6.19 5.14 0.84
N GLY A 35 -5.93 4.91 -0.43
CA GLY A 35 -5.45 3.61 -0.86
C GLY A 35 -4.92 3.63 -2.29
N VAL A 36 -4.37 2.50 -2.68
CA VAL A 36 -3.90 2.26 -4.04
C VAL A 36 -4.63 1.10 -4.68
N MET A 37 -4.97 1.26 -5.94
CA MET A 37 -5.54 0.22 -6.78
C MET A 37 -4.55 -0.10 -7.90
N HIS A 38 -4.23 -1.37 -8.06
CA HIS A 38 -3.42 -1.90 -9.13
C HIS A 38 -4.29 -2.56 -10.19
N LEU A 39 -4.15 -2.12 -11.43
CA LEU A 39 -4.86 -2.63 -12.59
C LEU A 39 -3.86 -3.08 -13.66
N VAL A 40 -4.25 -4.09 -14.42
CA VAL A 40 -3.45 -4.60 -15.55
C VAL A 40 -4.26 -4.49 -16.83
N ARG A 41 -3.60 -3.99 -17.88
CA ARG A 41 -4.17 -3.87 -19.22
C ARG A 41 -4.15 -5.23 -19.93
N GLY A 42 -5.32 -5.70 -20.29
CA GLY A 42 -5.46 -6.93 -21.08
C GLY A 42 -5.25 -6.72 -22.58
N VAL A 43 -5.19 -7.82 -23.33
CA VAL A 43 -5.03 -7.83 -24.81
C VAL A 43 -6.13 -7.08 -25.56
N ASN A 44 -7.28 -6.91 -24.93
CA ASN A 44 -8.41 -6.13 -25.47
C ASN A 44 -8.30 -4.62 -25.20
N GLY A 45 -7.18 -4.17 -24.63
CA GLY A 45 -6.94 -2.77 -24.25
C GLY A 45 -7.68 -2.30 -22.99
N LYS A 46 -8.49 -3.14 -22.35
CA LYS A 46 -9.23 -2.80 -21.13
C LYS A 46 -8.40 -3.13 -19.90
N TYR A 47 -8.57 -2.32 -18.85
CA TYR A 47 -7.95 -2.56 -17.55
C TYR A 47 -8.83 -3.46 -16.68
N ARG A 48 -8.16 -4.31 -15.91
CA ARG A 48 -8.78 -5.15 -14.89
C ARG A 48 -8.08 -4.90 -13.56
N ALA A 49 -8.83 -4.61 -12.50
CA ALA A 49 -8.30 -4.52 -11.15
C ALA A 49 -7.79 -5.90 -10.70
N ILE A 50 -6.57 -5.92 -10.18
CA ILE A 50 -5.89 -7.12 -9.67
C ILE A 50 -5.94 -7.13 -8.15
N GLU A 51 -5.66 -5.96 -7.55
CA GLU A 51 -5.64 -5.79 -6.12
C GLU A 51 -5.91 -4.33 -5.74
N SER A 52 -6.26 -4.11 -4.50
CA SER A 52 -6.33 -2.79 -3.89
C SER A 52 -5.98 -2.90 -2.41
N SER A 53 -5.22 -1.95 -1.92
CA SER A 53 -4.98 -1.73 -0.50
C SER A 53 -5.53 -0.37 -0.09
N TYR A 54 -5.94 -0.24 1.16
CA TYR A 54 -6.38 1.03 1.73
C TYR A 54 -6.19 1.03 3.24
N ALA A 55 -5.88 2.20 3.77
CA ALA A 55 -5.74 2.43 5.21
C ALA A 55 -6.07 3.90 5.53
N PRO A 56 -6.41 4.22 6.76
CA PRO A 56 -6.44 5.61 7.21
C PRO A 56 -5.05 6.25 7.02
N SER A 57 -5.04 7.49 6.54
CA SER A 57 -3.78 8.24 6.45
C SER A 57 -3.36 8.72 7.84
N GLN A 58 -2.05 8.61 8.14
CA GLN A 58 -1.49 9.19 9.36
C GLN A 58 -1.40 10.73 9.29
N TYR A 59 -1.59 11.29 8.11
CA TYR A 59 -1.44 12.72 7.87
C TYR A 59 -2.74 13.30 7.35
N THR A 60 -3.16 14.43 7.87
CA THR A 60 -4.36 15.14 7.42
C THR A 60 -4.24 15.65 5.98
N ALA A 61 -3.01 15.84 5.49
CA ALA A 61 -2.73 16.12 4.09
C ALA A 61 -2.77 14.87 3.18
N GLY A 62 -3.16 13.71 3.72
CA GLY A 62 -3.29 12.48 2.92
C GLY A 62 -1.99 11.93 2.34
N VAL A 63 -0.84 12.23 2.95
CA VAL A 63 0.44 11.64 2.52
C VAL A 63 0.48 10.17 2.89
N TYR A 64 0.92 9.36 1.93
CA TYR A 64 0.92 7.90 2.05
C TYR A 64 2.19 7.33 1.43
N GLY A 65 2.96 6.61 2.23
CA GLY A 65 4.17 5.90 1.79
C GLY A 65 4.03 4.40 2.03
N GLU A 66 4.27 3.59 1.01
CA GLU A 66 4.14 2.14 1.10
C GLU A 66 5.12 1.41 0.18
N SER A 67 5.53 0.22 0.60
CA SER A 67 6.25 -0.74 -0.23
C SER A 67 5.24 -1.69 -0.87
N LEU A 68 5.29 -1.82 -2.19
CA LEU A 68 4.35 -2.62 -2.97
C LEU A 68 5.08 -3.79 -3.63
N THR A 69 4.47 -4.97 -3.56
CA THR A 69 4.86 -6.13 -4.37
C THR A 69 3.65 -6.52 -5.22
N PRO A 70 3.50 -5.95 -6.44
CA PRO A 70 2.30 -6.13 -7.24
C PRO A 70 2.09 -7.58 -7.62
N LYS A 71 0.89 -8.07 -7.44
CA LYS A 71 0.53 -9.46 -7.70
C LYS A 71 0.78 -9.85 -9.16
N GLY A 72 1.51 -10.94 -9.34
CA GLY A 72 1.83 -11.48 -10.68
C GLY A 72 3.06 -10.84 -11.32
N THR A 73 3.85 -10.11 -10.55
CA THR A 73 5.16 -9.58 -10.93
C THR A 73 6.19 -9.94 -9.87
N ASP A 74 7.46 -9.83 -10.21
CA ASP A 74 8.59 -9.91 -9.26
C ASP A 74 9.06 -8.52 -8.83
N TRP A 75 8.28 -7.49 -9.16
CA TRP A 75 8.64 -6.10 -8.86
C TRP A 75 8.53 -5.83 -7.37
N LYS A 76 9.50 -5.10 -6.88
CA LYS A 76 9.47 -4.44 -5.59
C LYS A 76 9.45 -2.94 -5.85
N LEU A 77 8.33 -2.32 -5.52
CA LEU A 77 8.06 -0.91 -5.77
C LEU A 77 7.93 -0.15 -4.47
N PHE A 78 8.40 1.09 -4.47
CA PHE A 78 8.09 2.06 -3.43
C PHE A 78 7.14 3.10 -3.97
N MET A 79 6.15 3.42 -3.19
CA MET A 79 5.14 4.41 -3.51
C MET A 79 5.18 5.54 -2.50
N LEU A 80 5.17 6.78 -2.99
CA LEU A 80 4.86 7.96 -2.22
C LEU A 80 3.71 8.69 -2.93
N ALA A 81 2.64 8.95 -2.21
CA ALA A 81 1.45 9.58 -2.75
C ALA A 81 0.96 10.70 -1.82
N GLY A 82 0.30 11.68 -2.38
CA GLY A 82 -0.26 12.78 -1.63
C GLY A 82 -1.59 13.27 -2.17
N ASP A 83 -2.43 13.71 -1.26
CA ASP A 83 -3.75 14.26 -1.53
C ASP A 83 -3.92 15.56 -0.74
N ASN A 84 -4.19 16.67 -1.45
CA ASN A 84 -4.40 17.99 -0.88
C ASN A 84 -3.17 18.56 -0.12
N CYS A 85 -1.98 18.33 -0.64
CA CYS A 85 -0.68 18.75 -0.07
C CYS A 85 -0.30 20.19 -0.46
N ARG A 86 -1.21 21.17 -0.36
CA ARG A 86 -1.03 22.53 -0.92
C ARG A 86 0.08 23.34 -0.24
N ASP A 87 0.29 23.13 1.05
CA ASP A 87 1.24 23.89 1.86
C ASP A 87 2.51 23.09 2.16
N ILE A 88 2.65 21.91 1.55
CA ILE A 88 3.82 21.05 1.64
C ILE A 88 4.62 21.18 0.35
N TYR A 89 5.89 21.52 0.45
CA TYR A 89 6.77 21.78 -0.69
C TYR A 89 7.72 20.62 -0.98
N SER A 90 8.09 19.88 0.04
CA SER A 90 8.87 18.66 -0.14
C SER A 90 8.56 17.62 0.92
N ALA A 91 8.84 16.37 0.60
CA ALA A 91 8.76 15.26 1.52
C ALA A 91 10.14 14.59 1.61
N GLU A 92 10.64 14.46 2.82
CA GLU A 92 11.89 13.76 3.13
C GLU A 92 11.54 12.35 3.59
N VAL A 93 11.91 11.36 2.79
CA VAL A 93 11.58 9.96 3.05
C VAL A 93 12.79 9.23 3.60
N HIS A 94 12.62 8.65 4.76
CA HIS A 94 13.60 7.80 5.41
C HIS A 94 13.37 6.34 5.00
N TYR A 95 14.38 5.73 4.41
CA TYR A 95 14.39 4.32 4.07
C TYR A 95 15.29 3.56 5.04
N ILE A 96 14.83 2.40 5.48
CA ILE A 96 15.62 1.46 6.27
C ILE A 96 15.58 0.08 5.62
N GLY A 97 16.70 -0.59 5.61
CA GLY A 97 16.86 -1.96 5.17
C GLY A 97 17.88 -2.69 6.03
N LEU A 98 18.01 -3.98 5.82
CA LEU A 98 19.03 -4.79 6.48
C LEU A 98 20.04 -5.25 5.44
N ASP A 99 21.33 -5.26 5.80
CA ASP A 99 22.35 -5.91 5.03
C ASP A 99 22.06 -7.42 4.94
N TYR A 100 22.59 -8.10 3.92
CA TYR A 100 22.37 -9.53 3.66
C TYR A 100 22.55 -10.40 4.91
N ASP A 101 23.53 -10.06 5.73
CA ASP A 101 23.79 -10.77 6.99
C ASP A 101 22.77 -10.44 8.11
N GLY A 102 21.85 -9.50 7.87
CA GLY A 102 20.80 -9.11 8.82
C GLY A 102 21.31 -8.44 10.09
N ILE A 103 22.56 -7.99 10.10
CA ILE A 103 23.24 -7.49 11.30
C ILE A 103 23.28 -5.96 11.32
N ASP A 104 23.56 -5.32 10.18
CA ASP A 104 23.72 -3.88 10.12
C ASP A 104 22.53 -3.20 9.43
N PRO A 105 21.83 -2.26 10.10
CA PRO A 105 20.80 -1.46 9.47
C PRO A 105 21.44 -0.52 8.43
N CYS A 106 20.91 -0.54 7.22
CA CYS A 106 21.23 0.43 6.18
C CYS A 106 20.13 1.48 6.15
N THR A 107 20.49 2.74 6.36
CA THR A 107 19.55 3.86 6.29
C THR A 107 19.88 4.76 5.13
N ALA A 108 18.89 5.28 4.45
CA ALA A 108 19.04 6.26 3.40
C ALA A 108 17.93 7.31 3.48
N LEU A 109 18.24 8.50 2.99
CA LEU A 109 17.36 9.65 3.00
C LEU A 109 17.21 10.17 1.58
N LYS A 110 15.96 10.39 1.15
CA LYS A 110 15.68 11.02 -0.14
C LYS A 110 14.63 12.11 0.03
N THR A 111 14.90 13.28 -0.55
CA THR A 111 13.97 14.40 -0.58
C THR A 111 13.27 14.43 -1.95
N TYR A 112 11.95 14.51 -1.92
CA TYR A 112 11.09 14.65 -3.08
C TYR A 112 10.49 16.05 -3.09
N GLU A 113 10.71 16.81 -4.16
CA GLU A 113 10.07 18.12 -4.36
C GLU A 113 8.62 17.91 -4.84
N LEU A 114 7.67 18.52 -4.14
CA LEU A 114 6.24 18.43 -4.45
C LEU A 114 5.85 19.60 -5.35
N SER A 115 5.69 19.36 -6.64
CA SER A 115 5.21 20.37 -7.61
C SER A 115 3.69 20.49 -7.61
N ASP A 116 2.99 19.43 -7.22
CA ASP A 116 1.54 19.34 -7.27
C ASP A 116 0.95 19.00 -5.89
N SER A 117 -0.24 19.51 -5.61
CA SER A 117 -0.96 19.20 -4.37
C SER A 117 -1.45 17.75 -4.30
N ASN A 118 -1.57 17.10 -5.46
CA ASN A 118 -1.96 15.71 -5.59
C ASN A 118 -0.90 14.99 -6.43
N PHE A 119 -0.29 13.96 -5.90
CA PHE A 119 0.78 13.26 -6.59
C PHE A 119 0.76 11.76 -6.30
N LEU A 120 1.40 11.01 -7.20
CA LEU A 120 1.72 9.60 -7.04
C LEU A 120 3.08 9.36 -7.69
N TRP A 121 4.05 8.96 -6.90
CA TRP A 121 5.34 8.49 -7.37
C TRP A 121 5.54 7.03 -7.03
N ILE A 122 5.88 6.27 -8.02
CA ILE A 122 6.23 4.87 -7.89
C ILE A 122 7.61 4.70 -8.51
N ILE A 123 8.53 4.16 -7.72
CA ILE A 123 9.91 3.86 -8.12
C ILE A 123 10.20 2.39 -7.84
N GLU A 124 10.93 1.75 -8.74
CA GLU A 124 11.40 0.39 -8.53
C GLU A 124 12.54 0.37 -7.49
N GLN A 125 12.59 -0.68 -6.67
CA GLN A 125 13.60 -0.80 -5.63
C GLN A 125 15.01 -0.70 -6.19
N SER A 126 15.30 -1.35 -7.31
CA SER A 126 16.60 -1.31 -7.99
C SER A 126 17.01 0.10 -8.42
N GLU A 127 16.07 0.90 -8.91
CA GLU A 127 16.30 2.29 -9.29
C GLU A 127 16.55 3.15 -8.05
N LEU A 128 15.76 2.95 -7.00
CA LEU A 128 15.95 3.64 -5.72
C LEU A 128 17.30 3.31 -5.09
N GLU A 129 17.71 2.04 -5.09
CA GLU A 129 19.01 1.60 -4.58
C GLU A 129 20.16 2.25 -5.35
N GLN A 130 20.03 2.37 -6.67
CA GLN A 130 21.01 3.06 -7.49
C GLN A 130 21.11 4.55 -7.14
N GLU A 131 19.97 5.25 -7.04
CA GLU A 131 19.94 6.66 -6.69
C GLU A 131 20.49 6.96 -5.29
N LEU A 132 20.27 6.05 -4.34
CA LEU A 132 20.77 6.17 -2.96
C LEU A 132 22.21 5.69 -2.78
N GLY A 133 22.86 5.20 -3.85
CA GLY A 133 24.21 4.66 -3.79
C GLY A 133 24.30 3.34 -3.00
N LEU A 134 23.26 2.55 -3.02
CA LEU A 134 23.13 1.28 -2.31
C LEU A 134 23.28 0.06 -3.21
N SER A 135 23.50 0.24 -4.51
CA SER A 135 23.50 -0.84 -5.51
C SER A 135 24.56 -1.92 -5.28
N ASP A 136 25.67 -1.56 -4.60
CA ASP A 136 26.75 -2.51 -4.28
C ASP A 136 26.49 -3.30 -2.99
N LYS A 137 25.37 -3.03 -2.33
CA LYS A 137 24.97 -3.69 -1.09
C LYS A 137 23.82 -4.65 -1.38
N ASP A 138 23.96 -5.84 -0.86
CA ASP A 138 22.90 -6.85 -0.92
C ASP A 138 21.88 -6.54 0.21
N ILE A 139 20.95 -5.61 -0.08
CA ILE A 139 20.01 -5.11 0.91
C ILE A 139 18.71 -5.93 0.85
N THR A 140 18.31 -6.43 2.00
CA THR A 140 17.04 -7.13 2.18
C THR A 140 16.06 -6.29 3.01
N GLY A 141 14.77 -6.38 2.66
CA GLY A 141 13.71 -5.76 3.46
C GLY A 141 13.70 -4.23 3.45
N LEU A 142 14.25 -3.59 2.39
CA LEU A 142 14.17 -2.14 2.26
C LEU A 142 12.70 -1.68 2.35
N HIS A 143 12.41 -0.70 3.20
CA HIS A 143 11.07 -0.15 3.40
C HIS A 143 11.12 1.31 3.84
N ILE A 144 9.99 1.99 3.74
CA ILE A 144 9.84 3.36 4.24
C ILE A 144 9.65 3.28 5.77
N GLU A 145 10.54 3.93 6.51
CA GLU A 145 10.46 4.03 7.95
C GLU A 145 9.63 5.23 8.39
N ASP A 146 9.91 6.39 7.81
CA ASP A 146 9.25 7.66 8.15
C ASP A 146 9.21 8.60 6.94
N VAL A 147 8.25 9.53 6.97
CA VAL A 147 8.10 10.61 6.00
C VAL A 147 8.00 11.93 6.76
N ARG A 148 8.92 12.86 6.50
CA ARG A 148 8.90 14.21 7.04
C ARG A 148 8.38 15.18 5.98
N LEU A 149 7.49 16.05 6.37
CA LEU A 149 6.87 17.03 5.48
C LEU A 149 7.53 18.40 5.72
N LEU A 150 8.01 19.00 4.64
CA LEU A 150 8.73 20.27 4.72
C LEU A 150 7.95 21.39 4.01
N ASP A 151 7.97 22.56 4.59
CA ASP A 151 7.41 23.78 3.99
C ASP A 151 8.35 24.37 2.93
N LYS A 152 7.97 25.49 2.33
CA LYS A 152 8.76 26.23 1.32
C LYS A 152 10.11 26.76 1.83
N ASN A 153 10.31 26.86 3.14
CA ASN A 153 11.56 27.31 3.76
C ASN A 153 12.43 26.11 4.17
N GLY A 154 11.93 24.88 4.00
CA GLY A 154 12.59 23.65 4.44
C GLY A 154 12.37 23.39 5.95
N GLU A 155 11.41 24.04 6.58
CA GLU A 155 11.06 23.77 7.97
C GLU A 155 10.14 22.55 8.07
N ASP A 156 10.38 21.73 9.10
CA ASP A 156 9.60 20.53 9.36
C ASP A 156 8.20 20.90 9.88
N VAL A 157 7.20 20.65 9.06
CA VAL A 157 5.77 20.87 9.37
C VAL A 157 5.01 19.56 9.60
N THR A 158 5.70 18.44 9.71
CA THR A 158 5.11 17.12 9.91
C THR A 158 4.11 17.10 11.07
N GLY A 159 4.45 17.74 12.17
CA GLY A 159 3.60 17.80 13.36
C GLY A 159 2.26 18.54 13.16
N GLU A 160 2.17 19.43 12.16
CA GLU A 160 0.93 20.15 11.85
C GLU A 160 -0.08 19.26 11.09
N TYR A 161 0.42 18.26 10.38
CA TYR A 161 -0.37 17.37 9.54
C TYR A 161 -0.52 15.96 10.12
N LYS A 162 0.27 15.58 11.11
CA LYS A 162 0.20 14.26 11.74
C LYS A 162 -1.01 14.17 12.65
N ASP A 163 -1.87 13.20 12.40
CA ASP A 163 -3.00 12.88 13.27
C ASP A 163 -2.53 11.90 14.36
N GLU A 164 -2.25 12.40 15.53
CA GLU A 164 -1.79 11.60 16.68
C GLU A 164 -2.85 10.59 17.18
N SER A 165 -4.12 10.78 16.80
CA SER A 165 -5.19 9.83 17.15
C SER A 165 -5.12 8.55 16.30
N MET A 166 -4.47 8.61 15.14
CA MET A 166 -4.24 7.50 14.24
C MET A 166 -2.98 6.75 14.64
N THR A 167 -3.06 5.95 15.68
CA THR A 167 -2.05 4.90 15.89
C THR A 167 -2.12 3.94 14.72
N ALA A 168 -1.06 3.89 13.92
CA ALA A 168 -0.93 2.95 12.82
C ALA A 168 -0.97 1.52 13.36
N SER A 169 -2.15 0.95 13.50
CA SER A 169 -2.30 -0.48 13.67
C SER A 169 -2.23 -1.10 12.27
N TRP A 170 -1.04 -1.45 11.83
CA TRP A 170 -0.84 -2.35 10.70
C TRP A 170 -1.38 -3.74 11.07
N GLY A 171 -2.69 -3.84 11.18
CA GLY A 171 -3.38 -5.10 11.16
C GLY A 171 -3.64 -5.42 9.70
N ALA A 172 -2.89 -6.33 9.11
CA ALA A 172 -3.36 -7.06 7.95
C ALA A 172 -4.68 -7.72 8.34
N GLY A 173 -5.77 -6.97 8.23
CA GLY A 173 -7.11 -7.48 8.38
C GLY A 173 -7.25 -8.58 7.35
N LYS A 174 -7.43 -9.83 7.79
CA LYS A 174 -7.77 -10.93 6.90
C LYS A 174 -8.93 -10.45 6.06
N GLY A 175 -8.69 -10.28 4.75
CA GLY A 175 -9.70 -9.74 3.85
C GLY A 175 -10.98 -10.56 3.95
N THR A 176 -12.12 -9.91 3.76
CA THR A 176 -13.44 -10.57 3.73
C THR A 176 -13.47 -11.78 2.77
N ALA A 177 -12.62 -11.79 1.74
CA ALA A 177 -12.44 -12.91 0.84
C ALA A 177 -11.81 -14.15 1.51
N GLU A 178 -10.87 -13.98 2.41
CA GLU A 178 -10.26 -15.10 3.15
C GLU A 178 -11.24 -15.70 4.16
N LEU A 179 -12.02 -14.85 4.83
CA LEU A 179 -13.11 -15.32 5.71
C LEU A 179 -14.19 -16.04 4.92
N PHE A 180 -14.56 -15.52 3.73
CA PHE A 180 -15.51 -16.19 2.86
C PHE A 180 -15.01 -17.58 2.43
N LEU A 181 -13.75 -17.70 1.98
CA LEU A 181 -13.15 -18.99 1.63
C LEU A 181 -13.11 -19.95 2.81
N LEU A 182 -12.81 -19.46 4.02
CA LEU A 182 -12.86 -20.27 5.22
C LEU A 182 -14.27 -20.83 5.49
N TYR A 183 -15.33 -20.00 5.37
CA TYR A 183 -16.70 -20.45 5.53
C TYR A 183 -17.12 -21.45 4.46
N VAL A 184 -16.72 -21.23 3.20
CA VAL A 184 -16.97 -22.19 2.10
C VAL A 184 -16.28 -23.52 2.40
N TYR A 185 -15.02 -23.51 2.83
CA TYR A 185 -14.29 -24.72 3.20
C TYR A 185 -14.94 -25.46 4.36
N MET A 186 -15.34 -24.75 5.43
CA MET A 186 -16.07 -25.34 6.55
C MET A 186 -17.40 -25.95 6.11
N GLY A 187 -18.13 -25.29 5.20
CA GLY A 187 -19.38 -25.81 4.64
C GLY A 187 -19.18 -27.11 3.85
N ILE A 188 -18.12 -27.18 3.04
CA ILE A 188 -17.77 -28.43 2.30
C ILE A 188 -17.43 -29.56 3.26
N VAL A 189 -16.60 -29.29 4.28
CA VAL A 189 -16.21 -30.32 5.28
C VAL A 189 -17.43 -30.81 6.05
N ALA A 190 -18.34 -29.93 6.45
CA ALA A 190 -19.59 -30.31 7.11
C ALA A 190 -20.49 -31.17 6.21
N ALA A 191 -20.64 -30.78 4.94
CA ALA A 191 -21.43 -31.55 3.97
C ALA A 191 -20.86 -32.95 3.75
N LEU A 192 -19.54 -33.07 3.58
CA LEU A 192 -18.86 -34.37 3.46
C LEU A 192 -19.03 -35.20 4.73
N GLY A 193 -18.95 -34.60 5.90
CA GLY A 193 -19.19 -35.26 7.17
C GLY A 193 -20.60 -35.87 7.25
N VAL A 194 -21.63 -35.13 6.86
CA VAL A 194 -23.00 -35.60 6.82
C VAL A 194 -23.18 -36.78 5.83
N VAL A 195 -22.58 -36.69 4.66
CA VAL A 195 -22.62 -37.75 3.65
C VAL A 195 -21.94 -39.04 4.21
N PHE A 196 -20.80 -38.88 4.86
CA PHE A 196 -20.04 -39.97 5.44
C PHE A 196 -20.84 -40.68 6.56
N ILE A 197 -21.43 -39.90 7.48
CA ILE A 197 -22.28 -40.42 8.57
C ILE A 197 -23.49 -41.18 7.99
N ARG A 198 -24.18 -40.60 6.99
CA ARG A 198 -25.30 -41.28 6.34
C ARG A 198 -24.90 -42.57 5.62
N TYR A 199 -23.69 -42.60 5.01
CA TYR A 199 -23.19 -43.80 4.37
C TYR A 199 -22.95 -44.92 5.36
N PHE A 200 -22.36 -44.63 6.53
CA PHE A 200 -22.11 -45.63 7.57
C PHE A 200 -23.40 -46.11 8.24
N LEU A 201 -24.34 -45.19 8.57
CA LEU A 201 -25.62 -45.56 9.18
C LEU A 201 -26.56 -46.34 8.25
N ARG A 202 -26.30 -46.33 6.93
CA ARG A 202 -27.13 -47.08 5.96
C ARG A 202 -26.59 -48.47 5.70
N LYS A 203 -25.46 -48.86 6.29
CA LYS A 203 -24.79 -50.14 6.09
C LYS A 203 -25.10 -51.15 7.20
N ASP A 204 -25.78 -50.70 8.24
CA ASP A 204 -26.41 -51.52 9.29
C ASP A 204 -27.93 -51.62 9.01
#